data_354ae2a2ce34fe5f571b2a70909757aa
#
_entry.id   354ae2a2ce34fe5f571b2a70909757aa
#
_cell.length_a   1.000
_cell.length_b   1.000
_cell.length_c   1.000
_cell.angle_alpha   90.00
_cell.angle_beta   90.00
_cell.angle_gamma   90.00
#
_symmetry.space_group_name_H-M   'P 1'
#
loop_
_entity.id
_entity.type
_entity.pdbx_description
1 polymer ?
#
loop_
_entity_poly.entity_id
_entity_poly.type
_entity_poly.pdbx_seq_one_letter_code
_entity_poly.pdbx_strand_id
1 'polypeptide(L)'
;MKKISYRPVYNRKNQLNTQGTALLQVEAYLERKKIYFSTHIHLTPQQWDPKRQTIKGHPNAEALNYQLREFILSLEFKELAIWKEGKTVSLEHLKETVDTNGHKSFLRFMKNEIELSPTKESTKKNRLTTLSILSQFKERIDFDDLCPRMVYNFEKYLINLGFKNNTIAKHMKHFKQSINAAIDQSYISLNKHPFHRYRIKTTKGHHTYLLPEELKKLERLKLPQQYISLKASLEAFLFCCYTGIRYSDFIRLSEKNIIYIDEDPWIGFRSYKTEVETMLPIKLLFEGKAWKMLQRHRDNPTSFFKIKSNSSVNKELVRIGQLAGITKHFSFHTARHTNATLLIYKGANITTVQKLLGHKKISTTQIYSEVMRTTIVKDLKKCMNHKEYQPST
;
A
#
# COMPACT_ATOMS: atom_id res chain seq x y z
N MET A 1 25.50 10.03 -40.85
CA MET A 1 24.92 9.47 -39.63
C MET A 1 26.04 9.32 -38.62
N LYS A 2 25.90 9.88 -37.41
CA LYS A 2 26.96 9.80 -36.38
C LYS A 2 26.84 8.46 -35.68
N LYS A 3 27.86 7.62 -35.71
CA LYS A 3 27.92 6.30 -35.08
C LYS A 3 28.86 6.35 -33.88
N ILE A 4 28.49 5.69 -32.80
CA ILE A 4 29.35 5.53 -31.61
C ILE A 4 30.45 4.50 -31.93
N SER A 5 31.70 4.76 -31.58
CA SER A 5 32.75 3.77 -31.64
C SER A 5 33.00 3.13 -30.31
N TYR A 6 33.12 1.81 -30.28
CA TYR A 6 33.34 1.00 -29.10
C TYR A 6 34.71 0.34 -29.13
N ARG A 7 35.48 0.45 -28.03
CA ARG A 7 36.74 -0.25 -27.90
C ARG A 7 37.00 -0.76 -26.49
N PRO A 8 37.60 -1.93 -26.31
CA PRO A 8 38.04 -2.40 -25.00
C PRO A 8 39.22 -1.56 -24.48
N VAL A 9 39.18 -1.24 -23.21
CA VAL A 9 40.25 -0.50 -22.50
C VAL A 9 40.56 -1.23 -21.21
N TYR A 10 41.78 -1.74 -21.09
CA TYR A 10 42.28 -2.39 -19.88
C TYR A 10 42.96 -1.39 -18.97
N ASN A 11 42.77 -1.53 -17.66
CA ASN A 11 43.44 -0.75 -16.59
C ASN A 11 43.48 0.78 -16.84
N ARG A 12 42.35 1.38 -17.17
CA ARG A 12 42.23 2.82 -17.47
C ARG A 12 42.85 3.72 -16.39
N LYS A 13 42.80 3.32 -15.11
CA LYS A 13 43.28 4.11 -13.98
C LYS A 13 44.78 3.89 -13.66
N ASN A 14 45.46 3.04 -14.42
CA ASN A 14 46.83 2.60 -14.16
C ASN A 14 47.09 2.11 -12.72
N GLN A 15 46.07 1.44 -12.14
CA GLN A 15 46.15 0.91 -10.77
C GLN A 15 45.67 -0.55 -10.78
N LEU A 16 46.44 -1.41 -10.12
CA LEU A 16 46.02 -2.79 -9.87
C LEU A 16 45.38 -2.88 -8.47
N ASN A 17 44.42 -3.78 -8.35
CA ASN A 17 43.80 -4.09 -7.05
C ASN A 17 44.76 -4.95 -6.20
N THR A 18 44.34 -5.27 -4.97
CA THR A 18 45.13 -6.09 -4.02
C THR A 18 45.45 -7.50 -4.53
N GLN A 19 44.78 -7.96 -5.59
CA GLN A 19 45.00 -9.27 -6.24
C GLN A 19 45.90 -9.16 -7.49
N GLY A 20 46.49 -7.99 -7.74
CA GLY A 20 47.31 -7.76 -8.94
C GLY A 20 46.56 -7.70 -10.25
N THR A 21 45.24 -7.49 -10.21
CA THR A 21 44.39 -7.40 -11.41
C THR A 21 43.79 -6.03 -11.62
N ALA A 22 43.42 -5.70 -12.85
CA ALA A 22 42.69 -4.49 -13.19
C ALA A 22 41.45 -4.80 -14.02
N LEU A 23 40.50 -3.88 -13.97
CA LEU A 23 39.21 -3.98 -14.66
C LEU A 23 39.38 -3.74 -16.16
N LEU A 24 38.78 -4.62 -16.99
CA LEU A 24 38.56 -4.39 -18.41
C LEU A 24 37.23 -3.61 -18.59
N GLN A 25 37.25 -2.53 -19.35
CA GLN A 25 36.11 -1.67 -19.65
C GLN A 25 35.92 -1.57 -21.16
N VAL A 26 34.73 -1.15 -21.60
CA VAL A 26 34.48 -0.74 -22.98
C VAL A 26 34.32 0.76 -23.01
N GLU A 27 35.15 1.45 -23.77
CA GLU A 27 35.01 2.87 -24.07
C GLU A 27 34.00 3.03 -25.20
N ALA A 28 33.01 3.90 -25.03
CA ALA A 28 32.14 4.40 -26.09
C ALA A 28 32.51 5.86 -26.34
N TYR A 29 32.80 6.17 -27.61
CA TYR A 29 33.27 7.47 -28.05
C TYR A 29 32.33 8.06 -29.10
N LEU A 30 31.91 9.30 -28.88
CA LEU A 30 31.10 10.09 -29.81
C LEU A 30 31.44 11.59 -29.66
N GLU A 31 31.70 12.30 -30.76
CA GLU A 31 31.83 13.76 -30.78
C GLU A 31 32.79 14.34 -29.72
N ARG A 32 33.98 13.77 -29.61
CA ARG A 32 35.03 14.16 -28.62
C ARG A 32 34.68 13.88 -27.17
N LYS A 33 33.52 13.24 -26.89
CA LYS A 33 33.14 12.79 -25.55
C LYS A 33 33.36 11.29 -25.41
N LYS A 34 33.63 10.84 -24.18
CA LYS A 34 33.89 9.43 -23.85
C LYS A 34 33.11 9.02 -22.62
N ILE A 35 32.55 7.83 -22.65
CA ILE A 35 32.03 7.13 -21.47
C ILE A 35 32.62 5.72 -21.43
N TYR A 36 32.62 5.11 -20.23
CA TYR A 36 33.22 3.80 -20.02
C TYR A 36 32.21 2.89 -19.33
N PHE A 37 32.05 1.69 -19.88
CA PHE A 37 31.17 0.65 -19.35
C PHE A 37 32.03 -0.47 -18.75
N SER A 38 31.65 -0.94 -17.53
CA SER A 38 32.32 -2.05 -16.87
C SER A 38 31.91 -3.38 -17.50
N THR A 39 32.91 -4.23 -17.81
CA THR A 39 32.66 -5.60 -18.25
C THR A 39 32.64 -6.59 -17.06
N HIS A 40 33.00 -6.11 -15.86
CA HIS A 40 33.24 -6.93 -14.65
C HIS A 40 34.34 -7.99 -14.82
N ILE A 41 35.11 -7.94 -15.89
CA ILE A 41 36.27 -8.84 -16.15
C ILE A 41 37.52 -8.17 -15.56
N HIS A 42 38.18 -8.88 -14.64
CA HIS A 42 39.45 -8.44 -14.04
C HIS A 42 40.56 -9.34 -14.58
N LEU A 43 41.64 -8.73 -15.06
CA LEU A 43 42.76 -9.41 -15.68
C LEU A 43 44.08 -8.95 -15.05
N THR A 44 45.09 -9.82 -15.05
CA THR A 44 46.48 -9.40 -14.81
C THR A 44 47.03 -8.71 -16.06
N PRO A 45 48.10 -7.86 -15.93
CA PRO A 45 48.72 -7.18 -17.09
C PRO A 45 49.14 -8.13 -18.21
N GLN A 46 49.58 -9.34 -17.87
CA GLN A 46 50.04 -10.36 -18.80
C GLN A 46 48.89 -11.01 -19.64
N GLN A 47 47.69 -10.93 -19.10
CA GLN A 47 46.48 -11.52 -19.72
C GLN A 47 45.81 -10.61 -20.74
N TRP A 48 46.31 -9.41 -20.96
CA TRP A 48 45.77 -8.46 -21.95
C TRP A 48 46.72 -8.24 -23.10
N ASP A 49 46.22 -8.31 -24.34
CA ASP A 49 46.94 -7.91 -25.54
C ASP A 49 46.43 -6.56 -26.04
N PRO A 50 47.20 -5.45 -25.83
CA PRO A 50 46.74 -4.11 -26.24
C PRO A 50 46.70 -3.90 -27.73
N LYS A 51 47.52 -4.65 -28.52
CA LYS A 51 47.55 -4.53 -30.00
C LYS A 51 46.32 -5.20 -30.62
N ARG A 52 46.01 -6.40 -30.18
CA ARG A 52 44.87 -7.17 -30.69
C ARG A 52 43.55 -6.85 -29.93
N GLN A 53 43.62 -6.13 -28.84
CA GLN A 53 42.49 -5.82 -27.92
C GLN A 53 41.75 -7.11 -27.49
N THR A 54 42.50 -8.14 -27.17
CA THR A 54 41.99 -9.47 -26.76
C THR A 54 42.64 -9.96 -25.47
N ILE A 55 41.90 -10.84 -24.82
CA ILE A 55 42.38 -11.56 -23.60
C ILE A 55 43.22 -12.75 -24.09
N LYS A 56 44.40 -12.92 -23.49
CA LYS A 56 45.33 -14.02 -23.77
C LYS A 56 45.86 -14.63 -22.47
N GLY A 57 46.34 -15.89 -22.51
CA GLY A 57 46.99 -16.54 -21.32
C GLY A 57 46.09 -16.73 -20.11
N HIS A 58 44.81 -16.51 -20.21
CA HIS A 58 43.83 -16.82 -19.18
C HIS A 58 43.23 -18.20 -19.45
N PRO A 59 43.00 -19.08 -18.43
CA PRO A 59 42.42 -20.41 -18.66
C PRO A 59 41.12 -20.41 -19.47
N ASN A 60 40.31 -19.34 -19.32
CA ASN A 60 39.04 -19.17 -20.01
C ASN A 60 39.11 -18.01 -21.06
N ALA A 61 40.26 -17.78 -21.69
CA ALA A 61 40.47 -16.63 -22.59
C ALA A 61 39.45 -16.57 -23.74
N GLU A 62 39.10 -17.71 -24.35
CA GLU A 62 38.12 -17.76 -25.46
C GLU A 62 36.72 -17.35 -24.99
N ALA A 63 36.26 -17.91 -23.86
CA ALA A 63 34.96 -17.59 -23.28
C ALA A 63 34.87 -16.10 -22.89
N LEU A 64 35.92 -15.55 -22.29
CA LEU A 64 35.97 -14.14 -21.91
C LEU A 64 36.02 -13.21 -23.13
N ASN A 65 36.73 -13.57 -24.20
CA ASN A 65 36.72 -12.84 -25.44
C ASN A 65 35.36 -12.91 -26.14
N TYR A 66 34.67 -14.04 -26.03
CA TYR A 66 33.28 -14.15 -26.52
C TYR A 66 32.35 -13.23 -25.72
N GLN A 67 32.41 -13.25 -24.41
CA GLN A 67 31.62 -12.33 -23.53
C GLN A 67 31.90 -10.87 -23.82
N LEU A 68 33.15 -10.50 -24.07
CA LEU A 68 33.53 -9.12 -24.42
C LEU A 68 32.91 -8.70 -25.75
N ARG A 69 32.89 -9.56 -26.76
CA ARG A 69 32.24 -9.31 -28.06
C ARG A 69 30.73 -9.20 -27.92
N GLU A 70 30.11 -10.13 -27.19
CA GLU A 70 28.66 -10.04 -26.92
C GLU A 70 28.28 -8.75 -26.18
N PHE A 71 29.12 -8.32 -25.24
CA PHE A 71 28.90 -7.07 -24.53
C PHE A 71 28.93 -5.86 -25.48
N ILE A 72 29.93 -5.79 -26.39
CA ILE A 72 30.01 -4.71 -27.39
C ILE A 72 28.80 -4.76 -28.34
N LEU A 73 28.44 -5.93 -28.83
CA LEU A 73 27.24 -6.11 -29.66
C LEU A 73 25.97 -5.64 -28.94
N SER A 74 25.85 -5.91 -27.64
CA SER A 74 24.70 -5.43 -26.85
C SER A 74 24.61 -3.91 -26.79
N LEU A 75 25.74 -3.20 -26.75
CA LEU A 75 25.81 -1.74 -26.83
C LEU A 75 25.39 -1.22 -28.21
N GLU A 76 25.86 -1.86 -29.27
CA GLU A 76 25.47 -1.52 -30.64
C GLU A 76 23.97 -1.74 -30.91
N PHE A 77 23.39 -2.83 -30.39
CA PHE A 77 21.94 -3.06 -30.47
C PHE A 77 21.14 -2.00 -29.72
N LYS A 78 21.61 -1.50 -28.56
CA LYS A 78 20.97 -0.42 -27.83
C LYS A 78 21.05 0.90 -28.58
N GLU A 79 22.20 1.21 -29.19
CA GLU A 79 22.35 2.37 -30.06
C GLU A 79 21.35 2.32 -31.24
N LEU A 80 21.21 1.14 -31.86
CA LEU A 80 20.26 0.92 -32.92
C LEU A 80 18.79 1.07 -32.46
N ALA A 81 18.48 0.65 -31.27
CA ALA A 81 17.14 0.81 -30.70
C ALA A 81 16.79 2.29 -30.46
N ILE A 82 17.71 3.08 -29.89
CA ILE A 82 17.56 4.54 -29.73
C ILE A 82 17.28 5.21 -31.07
N TRP A 83 18.02 4.79 -32.10
CA TRP A 83 17.83 5.32 -33.45
C TRP A 83 16.49 4.95 -34.08
N LYS A 84 16.03 3.69 -33.91
CA LYS A 84 14.72 3.23 -34.39
C LYS A 84 13.55 3.98 -33.76
N GLU A 85 13.71 4.46 -32.51
CA GLU A 85 12.74 5.30 -31.84
C GLU A 85 12.73 6.77 -32.35
N GLY A 86 13.52 7.10 -33.35
CA GLY A 86 13.63 8.47 -33.88
C GLY A 86 14.36 9.46 -32.98
N LYS A 87 15.01 8.97 -31.89
CA LYS A 87 15.77 9.79 -30.97
C LYS A 87 17.19 10.06 -31.47
N THR A 88 17.74 11.22 -31.14
CA THR A 88 19.15 11.53 -31.40
C THR A 88 20.03 10.63 -30.54
N VAL A 89 20.94 9.89 -31.21
CA VAL A 89 21.92 9.06 -30.48
C VAL A 89 22.91 9.97 -29.76
N SER A 90 22.94 9.86 -28.43
CA SER A 90 23.90 10.56 -27.56
C SER A 90 24.51 9.57 -26.55
N LEU A 91 25.70 9.90 -26.06
CA LEU A 91 26.34 9.08 -25.00
C LEU A 91 25.55 9.07 -23.70
N GLU A 92 24.83 10.16 -23.38
CA GLU A 92 23.93 10.23 -22.24
C GLU A 92 22.77 9.25 -22.38
N HIS A 93 22.07 9.24 -23.52
CA HIS A 93 20.99 8.28 -23.81
C HIS A 93 21.50 6.82 -23.79
N LEU A 94 22.69 6.59 -24.39
CA LEU A 94 23.30 5.26 -24.33
C LEU A 94 23.65 4.88 -22.90
N LYS A 95 24.20 5.79 -22.10
CA LYS A 95 24.50 5.56 -20.69
C LYS A 95 23.25 5.28 -19.90
N GLU A 96 22.19 6.07 -20.05
CA GLU A 96 20.88 5.79 -19.46
C GLU A 96 20.36 4.41 -19.88
N THR A 97 20.48 4.04 -21.14
CA THR A 97 20.07 2.73 -21.65
C THR A 97 20.98 1.60 -21.17
N VAL A 98 22.25 1.87 -20.83
CA VAL A 98 23.23 0.89 -20.34
C VAL A 98 23.37 0.91 -18.82
N ASP A 99 23.24 2.04 -18.15
CA ASP A 99 22.98 2.17 -16.71
C ASP A 99 21.59 1.59 -16.34
N THR A 100 20.80 1.22 -17.35
CA THR A 100 19.77 0.19 -17.27
C THR A 100 20.34 -1.23 -17.01
N ASN A 101 21.60 -1.41 -16.66
CA ASN A 101 22.00 -2.46 -15.74
C ASN A 101 21.38 -2.25 -14.33
N GLY A 102 20.82 -1.08 -14.03
CA GLY A 102 19.69 -0.92 -13.13
C GLY A 102 18.42 -1.67 -13.58
N HIS A 103 18.26 -2.08 -14.84
CA HIS A 103 17.21 -2.97 -15.31
C HIS A 103 17.31 -4.40 -14.75
N LYS A 104 18.45 -4.84 -14.25
CA LYS A 104 18.53 -6.10 -13.54
C LYS A 104 18.02 -6.01 -12.11
N SER A 105 18.01 -4.83 -11.49
CA SER A 105 17.57 -4.68 -10.10
C SER A 105 16.05 -4.59 -9.99
N PHE A 106 15.44 -5.64 -9.47
CA PHE A 106 14.02 -5.67 -9.14
C PHE A 106 13.66 -4.64 -8.06
N LEU A 107 14.52 -4.38 -7.08
CA LEU A 107 14.25 -3.38 -6.04
C LEU A 107 14.13 -1.96 -6.63
N ARG A 108 15.00 -1.61 -7.59
CA ARG A 108 14.92 -0.32 -8.30
C ARG A 108 13.67 -0.24 -9.17
N PHE A 109 13.36 -1.31 -9.89
CA PHE A 109 12.12 -1.41 -10.66
C PHE A 109 10.90 -1.20 -9.76
N MET A 110 10.82 -1.93 -8.64
CA MET A 110 9.71 -1.82 -7.68
C MET A 110 9.57 -0.39 -7.13
N LYS A 111 10.69 0.29 -6.83
CA LYS A 111 10.67 1.69 -6.39
C LYS A 111 10.05 2.60 -7.44
N ASN A 112 10.55 2.55 -8.67
CA ASN A 112 10.07 3.38 -9.78
C ASN A 112 8.58 3.11 -10.08
N GLU A 113 8.18 1.83 -10.10
CA GLU A 113 6.79 1.43 -10.31
C GLU A 113 5.86 1.99 -9.22
N ILE A 114 6.29 2.02 -7.96
CA ILE A 114 5.53 2.61 -6.86
C ILE A 114 5.41 4.13 -7.03
N GLU A 115 6.51 4.81 -7.35
CA GLU A 115 6.56 6.28 -7.49
C GLU A 115 5.71 6.77 -8.66
N LEU A 116 5.76 6.09 -9.80
CA LEU A 116 4.99 6.42 -11.01
C LEU A 116 3.52 5.97 -10.94
N SER A 117 3.16 5.10 -9.99
CA SER A 117 1.80 4.60 -9.86
C SER A 117 0.79 5.73 -9.60
N PRO A 118 -0.40 5.75 -10.24
CA PRO A 118 -1.46 6.74 -9.99
C PRO A 118 -2.21 6.50 -8.67
N THR A 119 -1.68 5.67 -7.77
CA THR A 119 -2.33 5.33 -6.50
C THR A 119 -2.19 6.44 -5.45
N LYS A 120 -3.10 6.43 -4.45
CA LYS A 120 -3.08 7.40 -3.35
C LYS A 120 -1.76 7.31 -2.56
N GLU A 121 -1.26 8.45 -2.08
CA GLU A 121 0.02 8.55 -1.35
C GLU A 121 0.12 7.57 -0.15
N SER A 122 -0.99 7.35 0.56
CA SER A 122 -1.03 6.36 1.64
C SER A 122 -0.78 4.92 1.16
N THR A 123 -1.18 4.59 -0.07
CA THR A 123 -0.91 3.29 -0.70
C THR A 123 0.55 3.19 -1.12
N LYS A 124 1.09 4.25 -1.74
CA LYS A 124 2.53 4.33 -2.08
C LYS A 124 3.39 4.14 -0.84
N LYS A 125 3.10 4.87 0.26
CA LYS A 125 3.83 4.74 1.53
C LYS A 125 3.81 3.31 2.08
N ASN A 126 2.67 2.62 2.02
CA ASN A 126 2.57 1.22 2.45
C ASN A 126 3.41 0.28 1.56
N ARG A 127 3.46 0.51 0.25
CA ARG A 127 4.26 -0.27 -0.69
C ARG A 127 5.76 0.01 -0.52
N LEU A 128 6.16 1.28 -0.28
CA LEU A 128 7.54 1.65 0.05
C LEU A 128 8.02 1.00 1.35
N THR A 129 7.14 0.84 2.36
CA THR A 129 7.46 0.06 3.56
C THR A 129 7.79 -1.39 3.21
N THR A 130 7.06 -2.01 2.26
CA THR A 130 7.36 -3.36 1.80
C THR A 130 8.70 -3.41 1.06
N LEU A 131 8.99 -2.43 0.22
CA LEU A 131 10.28 -2.30 -0.47
C LEU A 131 11.43 -2.20 0.54
N SER A 132 11.30 -1.37 1.58
CA SER A 132 12.30 -1.26 2.65
C SER A 132 12.55 -2.60 3.36
N ILE A 133 11.51 -3.38 3.64
CA ILE A 133 11.64 -4.70 4.26
C ILE A 133 12.29 -5.71 3.30
N LEU A 134 11.97 -5.66 2.01
CA LEU A 134 12.61 -6.48 0.99
C LEU A 134 14.11 -6.16 0.86
N SER A 135 14.51 -4.89 0.92
CA SER A 135 15.91 -4.49 0.87
C SER A 135 16.68 -4.89 2.15
N GLN A 136 16.01 -4.96 3.30
CA GLN A 136 16.60 -5.51 4.54
C GLN A 136 16.76 -7.04 4.47
N PHE A 137 15.81 -7.73 3.83
CA PHE A 137 15.89 -9.18 3.62
C PHE A 137 17.04 -9.57 2.69
N LYS A 138 17.24 -8.83 1.61
CA LYS A 138 18.35 -9.00 0.66
C LYS A 138 18.68 -7.66 0.03
N GLU A 139 19.91 -7.16 0.27
CA GLU A 139 20.37 -5.83 -0.15
C GLU A 139 20.25 -5.61 -1.67
N ARG A 140 20.54 -6.66 -2.44
CA ARG A 140 20.38 -6.68 -3.90
C ARG A 140 19.48 -7.82 -4.32
N ILE A 141 18.41 -7.50 -5.02
CA ILE A 141 17.49 -8.45 -5.65
C ILE A 141 17.44 -8.09 -7.13
N ASP A 142 17.94 -8.99 -7.97
CA ASP A 142 17.84 -8.90 -9.43
C ASP A 142 16.65 -9.72 -9.92
N PHE A 143 16.19 -9.50 -11.18
CA PHE A 143 15.07 -10.26 -11.74
C PHE A 143 15.36 -11.77 -11.80
N ASP A 144 16.62 -12.17 -12.01
CA ASP A 144 17.06 -13.56 -12.04
C ASP A 144 16.97 -14.24 -10.66
N ASP A 145 16.98 -13.48 -9.57
CA ASP A 145 16.80 -14.00 -8.20
C ASP A 145 15.34 -14.39 -7.90
N LEU A 146 14.39 -13.90 -8.71
CA LEU A 146 12.96 -14.06 -8.47
C LEU A 146 12.49 -15.47 -8.81
N CYS A 147 12.52 -16.34 -7.82
CA CYS A 147 12.11 -17.73 -7.93
C CYS A 147 11.15 -18.11 -6.77
N PRO A 148 10.42 -19.22 -6.86
CA PRO A 148 9.52 -19.65 -5.79
C PRO A 148 10.21 -19.78 -4.42
N ARG A 149 11.45 -20.25 -4.39
CA ARG A 149 12.26 -20.39 -3.15
C ARG A 149 12.43 -19.02 -2.46
N MET A 150 12.67 -17.96 -3.23
CA MET A 150 12.81 -16.61 -2.68
C MET A 150 11.50 -16.12 -2.05
N VAL A 151 10.35 -16.41 -2.64
CA VAL A 151 9.03 -16.06 -2.08
C VAL A 151 8.82 -16.71 -0.72
N TYR A 152 9.12 -18.00 -0.58
CA TYR A 152 9.04 -18.71 0.71
C TYR A 152 10.07 -18.20 1.73
N ASN A 153 11.29 -17.91 1.30
CA ASN A 153 12.31 -17.35 2.19
C ASN A 153 11.93 -15.96 2.71
N PHE A 154 11.32 -15.13 1.88
CA PHE A 154 10.83 -13.82 2.29
C PHE A 154 9.65 -13.94 3.27
N GLU A 155 8.69 -14.86 3.04
CA GLU A 155 7.63 -15.15 4.02
C GLU A 155 8.23 -15.57 5.37
N LYS A 156 9.20 -16.51 5.36
CA LYS A 156 9.89 -16.96 6.57
C LYS A 156 10.61 -15.81 7.30
N TYR A 157 11.23 -14.92 6.54
CA TYR A 157 11.86 -13.72 7.10
C TYR A 157 10.83 -12.81 7.80
N LEU A 158 9.65 -12.59 7.19
CA LEU A 158 8.58 -11.81 7.81
C LEU A 158 8.04 -12.47 9.09
N ILE A 159 7.95 -13.80 9.12
CA ILE A 159 7.58 -14.57 10.33
C ILE A 159 8.63 -14.36 11.43
N ASN A 160 9.91 -14.45 11.10
CA ASN A 160 11.01 -14.25 12.06
C ASN A 160 11.06 -12.83 12.63
N LEU A 161 10.58 -11.82 11.86
CA LEU A 161 10.38 -10.45 12.36
C LEU A 161 9.17 -10.32 13.31
N GLY A 162 8.43 -11.40 13.60
CA GLY A 162 7.28 -11.40 14.49
C GLY A 162 6.02 -10.80 13.90
N PHE A 163 5.90 -10.66 12.58
CA PHE A 163 4.70 -10.10 11.97
C PHE A 163 3.52 -11.06 12.04
N LYS A 164 2.32 -10.48 12.31
CA LYS A 164 1.05 -11.23 12.28
C LYS A 164 0.67 -11.63 10.86
N ASN A 165 -0.07 -12.74 10.69
CA ASN A 165 -0.45 -13.30 9.39
C ASN A 165 -1.01 -12.27 8.39
N ASN A 166 -1.90 -11.38 8.81
CA ASN A 166 -2.46 -10.36 7.91
C ASN A 166 -1.45 -9.28 7.51
N THR A 167 -0.44 -9.00 8.35
CA THR A 167 0.68 -8.11 8.00
C THR A 167 1.59 -8.78 6.98
N ILE A 168 1.93 -10.06 7.18
CA ILE A 168 2.67 -10.88 6.22
C ILE A 168 1.91 -10.90 4.89
N ALA A 169 0.63 -11.23 4.90
CA ALA A 169 -0.22 -11.24 3.70
C ALA A 169 -0.22 -9.90 2.96
N LYS A 170 -0.19 -8.77 3.68
CA LYS A 170 -0.08 -7.43 3.08
C LYS A 170 1.23 -7.27 2.32
N HIS A 171 2.35 -7.60 2.94
CA HIS A 171 3.67 -7.48 2.30
C HIS A 171 3.81 -8.44 1.11
N MET A 172 3.33 -9.68 1.24
CA MET A 172 3.31 -10.66 0.15
C MET A 172 2.44 -10.20 -1.04
N LYS A 173 1.29 -9.54 -0.79
CA LYS A 173 0.45 -8.95 -1.84
C LYS A 173 1.17 -7.82 -2.58
N HIS A 174 1.85 -6.92 -1.87
CA HIS A 174 2.62 -5.85 -2.49
C HIS A 174 3.78 -6.40 -3.34
N PHE A 175 4.51 -7.40 -2.83
CA PHE A 175 5.58 -8.06 -3.56
C PHE A 175 5.04 -8.72 -4.84
N LYS A 176 3.96 -9.50 -4.73
CA LYS A 176 3.28 -10.12 -5.89
C LYS A 176 2.81 -9.08 -6.91
N GLN A 177 2.28 -7.94 -6.45
CA GLN A 177 1.83 -6.85 -7.33
C GLN A 177 2.98 -6.29 -8.18
N SER A 178 4.15 -6.06 -7.58
CA SER A 178 5.31 -5.57 -8.32
C SER A 178 5.91 -6.63 -9.26
N ILE A 179 5.80 -7.92 -8.92
CA ILE A 179 6.17 -9.01 -9.85
C ILE A 179 5.20 -9.05 -11.03
N ASN A 180 3.89 -8.91 -10.81
CA ASN A 180 2.92 -8.83 -11.90
C ASN A 180 3.23 -7.66 -12.83
N ALA A 181 3.53 -6.47 -12.28
CA ALA A 181 3.92 -5.32 -13.08
C ALA A 181 5.21 -5.57 -13.88
N ALA A 182 6.16 -6.35 -13.33
CA ALA A 182 7.37 -6.74 -14.05
C ALA A 182 7.09 -7.73 -15.20
N ILE A 183 6.11 -8.61 -15.03
CA ILE A 183 5.64 -9.51 -16.09
C ILE A 183 4.93 -8.71 -17.19
N ASP A 184 4.02 -7.81 -16.81
CA ASP A 184 3.27 -6.96 -17.75
C ASP A 184 4.21 -6.10 -18.61
N GLN A 185 5.37 -5.70 -18.06
CA GLN A 185 6.42 -4.96 -18.74
C GLN A 185 7.52 -5.85 -19.36
N SER A 186 7.30 -7.17 -19.43
CA SER A 186 8.20 -8.15 -20.08
C SER A 186 9.59 -8.30 -19.42
N TYR A 187 9.78 -7.86 -18.17
CA TYR A 187 11.01 -8.15 -17.42
C TYR A 187 11.11 -9.60 -16.96
N ILE A 188 9.97 -10.26 -16.76
CA ILE A 188 9.85 -11.66 -16.36
C ILE A 188 8.84 -12.34 -17.28
N SER A 189 9.18 -13.54 -17.77
CA SER A 189 8.22 -14.35 -18.53
C SER A 189 7.12 -14.92 -17.62
N LEU A 190 5.89 -14.95 -18.08
CA LEU A 190 4.73 -15.41 -17.31
C LEU A 190 4.89 -16.83 -16.76
N ASN A 191 5.51 -17.73 -17.54
CA ASN A 191 5.81 -19.12 -17.14
C ASN A 191 6.82 -19.24 -15.98
N LYS A 192 7.60 -18.17 -15.72
CA LYS A 192 8.55 -18.09 -14.60
C LYS A 192 8.00 -17.33 -13.40
N HIS A 193 6.68 -17.16 -13.28
CA HIS A 193 6.06 -16.39 -12.20
C HIS A 193 6.39 -16.99 -10.81
N PRO A 194 7.11 -16.27 -9.92
CA PRO A 194 7.58 -16.81 -8.64
C PRO A 194 6.44 -17.24 -7.69
N PHE A 195 5.26 -16.63 -7.80
CA PHE A 195 4.07 -16.96 -7.00
C PHE A 195 3.16 -18.00 -7.64
N HIS A 196 3.57 -18.71 -8.70
CA HIS A 196 2.70 -19.62 -9.44
C HIS A 196 1.97 -20.64 -8.54
N ARG A 197 2.67 -21.26 -7.58
CA ARG A 197 2.10 -22.23 -6.61
C ARG A 197 1.94 -21.67 -5.20
N TYR A 198 2.23 -20.37 -4.98
CA TYR A 198 2.16 -19.77 -3.66
C TYR A 198 0.78 -19.15 -3.39
N ARG A 199 0.15 -19.57 -2.29
CA ARG A 199 -1.13 -18.99 -1.83
C ARG A 199 -0.90 -18.11 -0.61
N ILE A 200 -1.26 -16.84 -0.72
CA ILE A 200 -1.17 -15.89 0.39
C ILE A 200 -2.23 -16.23 1.43
N LYS A 201 -1.79 -16.62 2.63
CA LYS A 201 -2.67 -16.97 3.74
C LYS A 201 -3.16 -15.70 4.44
N THR A 202 -4.46 -15.62 4.71
CA THR A 202 -5.06 -14.55 5.50
C THR A 202 -5.89 -15.14 6.62
N THR A 203 -5.92 -14.48 7.77
CA THR A 203 -6.80 -14.83 8.88
C THR A 203 -7.95 -13.84 8.98
N LYS A 204 -9.14 -14.34 9.36
CA LYS A 204 -10.30 -13.48 9.61
C LYS A 204 -9.96 -12.51 10.76
N GLY A 205 -10.10 -11.21 10.53
CA GLY A 205 -9.85 -10.21 11.56
C GLY A 205 -11.01 -10.18 12.57
N HIS A 206 -10.70 -10.04 13.85
CA HIS A 206 -11.70 -9.71 14.85
C HIS A 206 -11.94 -8.20 14.86
N HIS A 207 -13.19 -7.79 14.76
CA HIS A 207 -13.58 -6.39 14.80
C HIS A 207 -14.11 -6.04 16.19
N THR A 208 -13.38 -5.19 16.89
CA THR A 208 -13.82 -4.67 18.20
C THR A 208 -14.96 -3.67 17.99
N TYR A 209 -16.04 -3.80 18.76
CA TYR A 209 -17.14 -2.86 18.85
C TYR A 209 -17.53 -2.67 20.32
N LEU A 210 -18.22 -1.58 20.63
CA LEU A 210 -18.72 -1.29 21.97
C LEU A 210 -20.14 -1.85 22.12
N LEU A 211 -20.39 -2.46 23.28
CA LEU A 211 -21.72 -2.85 23.70
C LEU A 211 -22.55 -1.60 24.06
N PRO A 212 -23.90 -1.68 24.04
CA PRO A 212 -24.75 -0.56 24.43
C PRO A 212 -24.39 0.06 25.79
N GLU A 213 -24.05 -0.79 26.78
CA GLU A 213 -23.66 -0.38 28.14
C GLU A 213 -22.30 0.35 28.12
N GLU A 214 -21.37 -0.09 27.33
CA GLU A 214 -20.04 0.56 27.19
C GLU A 214 -20.17 1.92 26.50
N LEU A 215 -21.02 2.00 25.47
CA LEU A 215 -21.31 3.27 24.80
C LEU A 215 -21.98 4.26 25.79
N LYS A 216 -22.93 3.79 26.62
CA LYS A 216 -23.56 4.61 27.69
C LYS A 216 -22.52 5.09 28.70
N LYS A 217 -21.52 4.28 29.06
CA LYS A 217 -20.44 4.72 29.96
C LYS A 217 -19.68 5.90 29.37
N LEU A 218 -19.35 5.87 28.05
CA LEU A 218 -18.70 6.99 27.39
C LEU A 218 -19.59 8.23 27.29
N GLU A 219 -20.89 8.05 27.03
CA GLU A 219 -21.86 9.16 26.96
C GLU A 219 -22.00 9.89 28.32
N ARG A 220 -21.91 9.16 29.43
CA ARG A 220 -22.05 9.68 30.80
C ARG A 220 -20.72 10.11 31.42
N LEU A 221 -19.58 9.87 30.71
CA LEU A 221 -18.26 10.16 31.25
C LEU A 221 -18.09 11.66 31.49
N LYS A 222 -17.94 12.05 32.73
CA LYS A 222 -17.53 13.39 33.15
C LYS A 222 -16.01 13.40 33.25
N LEU A 223 -15.35 14.14 32.36
CA LEU A 223 -13.91 14.24 32.37
C LEU A 223 -13.46 15.17 33.51
N PRO A 224 -12.55 14.70 34.39
CA PRO A 224 -11.88 15.56 35.37
C PRO A 224 -11.17 16.73 34.69
N GLN A 225 -11.01 17.87 35.38
CA GLN A 225 -10.42 19.08 34.83
C GLN A 225 -9.06 18.86 34.14
N GLN A 226 -8.22 18.01 34.73
CA GLN A 226 -6.90 17.63 34.20
C GLN A 226 -6.98 16.85 32.87
N TYR A 227 -8.13 16.30 32.51
CA TYR A 227 -8.36 15.54 31.26
C TYR A 227 -9.32 16.24 30.30
N ILE A 228 -9.63 17.50 30.50
CA ILE A 228 -10.58 18.27 29.68
C ILE A 228 -10.15 18.32 28.20
N SER A 229 -8.85 18.25 27.94
CA SER A 229 -8.30 18.20 26.59
C SER A 229 -8.74 16.97 25.78
N LEU A 230 -9.19 15.90 26.46
CA LEU A 230 -9.69 14.69 25.81
C LEU A 230 -11.14 14.84 25.30
N LYS A 231 -11.85 15.93 25.70
CA LYS A 231 -13.26 16.15 25.37
C LYS A 231 -13.52 16.12 23.86
N ALA A 232 -12.68 16.80 23.08
CA ALA A 232 -12.84 16.85 21.62
C ALA A 232 -12.73 15.45 20.98
N SER A 233 -11.80 14.62 21.45
CA SER A 233 -11.64 13.24 20.95
C SER A 233 -12.78 12.32 21.38
N LEU A 234 -13.31 12.50 22.60
CA LEU A 234 -14.50 11.77 23.08
C LEU A 234 -15.73 12.12 22.24
N GLU A 235 -16.00 13.42 22.04
CA GLU A 235 -17.14 13.89 21.25
C GLU A 235 -17.04 13.43 19.78
N ALA A 236 -15.86 13.54 19.16
CA ALA A 236 -15.62 13.03 17.82
C ALA A 236 -15.87 11.52 17.70
N PHE A 237 -15.41 10.75 18.67
CA PHE A 237 -15.63 9.30 18.71
C PHE A 237 -17.11 8.96 18.86
N LEU A 238 -17.83 9.60 19.80
CA LEU A 238 -19.26 9.41 20.00
C LEU A 238 -20.07 9.80 18.74
N PHE A 239 -19.73 10.92 18.12
CA PHE A 239 -20.35 11.32 16.87
C PHE A 239 -20.21 10.24 15.80
N CYS A 240 -19.00 9.67 15.66
CA CYS A 240 -18.77 8.57 14.70
C CYS A 240 -19.44 7.25 15.13
N CYS A 241 -19.70 7.03 16.41
CA CYS A 241 -20.55 5.92 16.88
C CYS A 241 -21.99 6.06 16.41
N TYR A 242 -22.51 7.28 16.32
CA TYR A 242 -23.90 7.53 15.87
C TYR A 242 -24.04 7.63 14.35
N THR A 243 -23.00 8.01 13.63
CA THR A 243 -23.05 8.23 12.19
C THR A 243 -22.38 7.15 11.36
N GLY A 244 -21.46 6.39 11.93
CA GLY A 244 -20.65 5.39 11.21
C GLY A 244 -19.62 5.98 10.27
N ILE A 245 -19.38 7.30 10.26
CA ILE A 245 -18.45 7.99 9.38
C ILE A 245 -17.00 7.57 9.67
N ARG A 246 -16.19 7.38 8.61
CA ARG A 246 -14.74 7.09 8.79
C ARG A 246 -13.98 8.33 9.24
N TYR A 247 -12.90 8.15 9.98
CA TYR A 247 -12.03 9.27 10.38
C TYR A 247 -11.64 10.18 9.21
N SER A 248 -11.27 9.59 8.05
CA SER A 248 -10.88 10.36 6.87
C SER A 248 -11.98 11.23 6.28
N ASP A 249 -13.22 10.82 6.44
CA ASP A 249 -14.39 11.56 5.97
C ASP A 249 -14.83 12.56 7.05
N PHE A 250 -14.81 12.15 8.31
CA PHE A 250 -15.16 12.95 9.47
C PHE A 250 -14.37 14.27 9.58
N ILE A 251 -13.05 14.23 9.42
CA ILE A 251 -12.20 15.43 9.49
C ILE A 251 -12.43 16.42 8.35
N ARG A 252 -13.18 16.03 7.34
CA ARG A 252 -13.52 16.86 6.16
C ARG A 252 -14.95 17.40 6.21
N LEU A 253 -15.73 17.00 7.21
CA LEU A 253 -17.09 17.47 7.35
C LEU A 253 -17.12 18.94 7.72
N SER A 254 -17.97 19.67 7.03
CA SER A 254 -18.26 21.09 7.25
C SER A 254 -19.76 21.36 7.06
N GLU A 255 -20.18 22.57 7.24
CA GLU A 255 -21.59 22.96 7.04
C GLU A 255 -22.09 22.69 5.61
N LYS A 256 -21.21 22.73 4.61
CA LYS A 256 -21.53 22.38 3.21
C LYS A 256 -22.01 20.94 3.02
N ASN A 257 -21.77 20.09 4.00
CA ASN A 257 -22.22 18.69 3.98
C ASN A 257 -23.62 18.50 4.56
N ILE A 258 -24.21 19.53 5.17
CA ILE A 258 -25.59 19.49 5.66
C ILE A 258 -26.52 19.82 4.50
N ILE A 259 -27.42 18.89 4.21
CA ILE A 259 -28.43 19.01 3.16
C ILE A 259 -29.79 18.81 3.82
N TYR A 260 -30.80 19.56 3.42
CA TYR A 260 -32.17 19.40 3.90
C TYR A 260 -32.98 18.66 2.84
N ILE A 261 -33.62 17.55 3.25
CA ILE A 261 -34.54 16.79 2.42
C ILE A 261 -35.86 16.72 3.22
N ASP A 262 -36.95 17.23 2.65
CA ASP A 262 -38.25 17.34 3.31
C ASP A 262 -38.12 17.97 4.72
N GLU A 263 -37.38 19.09 4.80
CA GLU A 263 -37.06 19.83 6.03
C GLU A 263 -36.19 19.09 7.06
N ASP A 264 -35.84 17.85 6.82
CA ASP A 264 -34.97 17.09 7.69
C ASP A 264 -33.51 17.23 7.31
N PRO A 265 -32.60 17.44 8.29
CA PRO A 265 -31.15 17.53 8.03
C PRO A 265 -30.55 16.17 7.75
N TRP A 266 -29.81 16.10 6.64
CA TRP A 266 -28.99 14.96 6.24
C TRP A 266 -27.54 15.40 6.17
N ILE A 267 -26.61 14.45 6.38
CA ILE A 267 -25.19 14.64 6.03
C ILE A 267 -24.94 13.93 4.70
N GLY A 268 -24.59 14.72 3.67
CA GLY A 268 -24.22 14.23 2.34
C GLY A 268 -22.71 14.42 2.08
N PHE A 269 -22.03 13.37 1.69
CA PHE A 269 -20.62 13.43 1.29
C PHE A 269 -20.21 12.26 0.39
N ARG A 270 -19.17 12.51 -0.44
CA ARG A 270 -18.50 11.47 -1.19
C ARG A 270 -17.33 10.93 -0.39
N SER A 271 -17.36 9.66 -0.02
CA SER A 271 -16.34 9.04 0.82
C SER A 271 -14.94 9.12 0.19
N TYR A 272 -13.98 9.68 0.88
CA TYR A 272 -12.60 9.86 0.42
C TYR A 272 -11.91 8.54 0.03
N LYS A 273 -12.21 7.46 0.74
CA LYS A 273 -11.57 6.16 0.51
C LYS A 273 -12.24 5.35 -0.60
N THR A 274 -13.57 5.35 -0.64
CA THR A 274 -14.36 4.47 -1.52
C THR A 274 -15.02 5.20 -2.68
N GLU A 275 -15.04 6.54 -2.64
CA GLU A 275 -15.69 7.41 -3.63
C GLU A 275 -17.20 7.13 -3.80
N VAL A 276 -17.80 6.48 -2.81
CA VAL A 276 -19.24 6.21 -2.75
C VAL A 276 -19.92 7.42 -2.14
N GLU A 277 -20.99 7.88 -2.76
CA GLU A 277 -21.88 8.88 -2.17
C GLU A 277 -22.64 8.27 -0.99
N THR A 278 -22.64 9.00 0.12
CA THR A 278 -23.23 8.57 1.37
C THR A 278 -24.13 9.67 1.88
N MET A 279 -25.37 9.29 2.18
CA MET A 279 -26.40 10.16 2.73
C MET A 279 -26.87 9.63 4.07
N LEU A 280 -26.82 10.45 5.12
CA LEU A 280 -27.11 10.05 6.50
C LEU A 280 -28.24 10.90 7.09
N PRO A 281 -29.42 10.32 7.40
CA PRO A 281 -30.54 11.03 8.04
C PRO A 281 -30.24 11.23 9.52
N ILE A 282 -29.51 12.28 9.87
CA ILE A 282 -28.87 12.45 11.20
C ILE A 282 -29.84 12.67 12.35
N LYS A 283 -31.08 13.11 12.08
CA LYS A 283 -32.13 13.16 13.11
C LYS A 283 -32.70 11.78 13.47
N LEU A 284 -32.75 10.86 12.49
CA LEU A 284 -33.27 9.50 12.69
C LEU A 284 -32.23 8.58 13.34
N LEU A 285 -30.94 8.76 13.00
CA LEU A 285 -29.88 7.94 13.53
C LEU A 285 -29.69 8.18 15.05
N PHE A 286 -29.82 7.10 15.82
CA PHE A 286 -29.60 7.13 17.29
C PHE A 286 -30.34 8.29 17.99
N GLU A 287 -31.60 8.51 17.63
CA GLU A 287 -32.49 9.51 18.26
C GLU A 287 -31.96 10.96 18.10
N GLY A 288 -31.27 11.21 17.00
CA GLY A 288 -30.72 12.53 16.69
C GLY A 288 -29.55 12.98 17.54
N LYS A 289 -28.87 12.04 18.25
CA LYS A 289 -27.71 12.37 19.09
C LYS A 289 -26.61 13.07 18.30
N ALA A 290 -26.32 12.59 17.07
CA ALA A 290 -25.34 13.22 16.21
C ALA A 290 -25.74 14.65 15.79
N TRP A 291 -27.02 14.88 15.50
CA TRP A 291 -27.53 16.21 15.15
C TRP A 291 -27.37 17.20 16.32
N LYS A 292 -27.75 16.80 17.53
CA LYS A 292 -27.57 17.63 18.74
C LYS A 292 -26.09 17.97 18.99
N MET A 293 -25.19 17.09 18.65
CA MET A 293 -23.75 17.36 18.73
C MET A 293 -23.30 18.37 17.68
N LEU A 294 -23.73 18.23 16.43
CA LEU A 294 -23.38 19.18 15.35
C LEU A 294 -23.87 20.58 15.65
N GLN A 295 -25.08 20.73 16.16
CA GLN A 295 -25.64 22.05 16.52
C GLN A 295 -24.75 22.84 17.51
N ARG A 296 -24.02 22.13 18.39
CA ARG A 296 -23.07 22.76 19.33
C ARG A 296 -21.76 23.19 18.71
N HIS A 297 -21.46 22.71 17.49
CA HIS A 297 -20.20 22.95 16.77
C HIS A 297 -20.39 23.76 15.47
N ARG A 298 -21.57 24.34 15.23
CA ARG A 298 -21.92 25.07 14.00
C ARG A 298 -21.11 26.34 13.76
N ASP A 299 -20.57 26.93 14.81
CA ASP A 299 -19.81 28.19 14.70
C ASP A 299 -18.43 28.05 14.02
N ASN A 300 -18.09 26.85 13.56
CA ASN A 300 -16.82 26.60 12.92
C ASN A 300 -16.99 26.34 11.41
N PRO A 301 -16.75 27.35 10.54
CA PRO A 301 -17.10 27.27 9.12
C PRO A 301 -16.25 26.28 8.31
N THR A 302 -15.09 25.89 8.82
CA THR A 302 -14.14 25.03 8.08
C THR A 302 -14.23 23.55 8.47
N SER A 303 -14.61 23.23 9.70
CA SER A 303 -14.78 21.87 10.20
C SER A 303 -15.59 21.89 11.49
N PHE A 304 -16.54 20.98 11.63
CA PHE A 304 -17.34 20.87 12.86
C PHE A 304 -16.50 20.53 14.10
N PHE A 305 -15.45 19.74 13.89
CA PHE A 305 -14.63 19.25 15.01
C PHE A 305 -13.15 19.54 14.76
N LYS A 306 -12.53 20.28 15.69
CA LYS A 306 -11.06 20.46 15.69
C LYS A 306 -10.43 19.32 16.48
N ILE A 307 -9.96 18.29 15.80
CA ILE A 307 -9.29 17.16 16.43
C ILE A 307 -7.86 16.97 15.92
N LYS A 308 -7.05 16.33 16.74
CA LYS A 308 -5.66 15.95 16.41
C LYS A 308 -5.62 14.86 15.33
N SER A 309 -4.43 14.44 14.93
CA SER A 309 -4.24 13.33 14.01
C SER A 309 -4.89 12.04 14.52
N ASN A 310 -5.26 11.13 13.60
CA ASN A 310 -5.85 9.83 13.97
C ASN A 310 -5.00 9.04 14.97
N SER A 311 -3.68 9.12 14.84
CA SER A 311 -2.75 8.47 15.78
C SER A 311 -2.85 9.08 17.17
N SER A 312 -2.94 10.41 17.30
CA SER A 312 -3.09 11.12 18.58
C SER A 312 -4.43 10.81 19.20
N VAL A 313 -5.52 10.88 18.42
CA VAL A 313 -6.87 10.53 18.90
C VAL A 313 -6.92 9.09 19.43
N ASN A 314 -6.30 8.13 18.74
CA ASN A 314 -6.27 6.75 19.22
C ASN A 314 -5.52 6.60 20.56
N LYS A 315 -4.45 7.36 20.80
CA LYS A 315 -3.77 7.40 22.10
C LYS A 315 -4.69 7.97 23.20
N GLU A 316 -5.42 9.03 22.87
CA GLU A 316 -6.39 9.65 23.78
C GLU A 316 -7.56 8.71 24.08
N LEU A 317 -8.06 7.94 23.10
CA LEU A 317 -9.12 6.94 23.29
C LEU A 317 -8.72 5.83 24.27
N VAL A 318 -7.45 5.43 24.32
CA VAL A 318 -6.97 4.49 25.35
C VAL A 318 -7.22 5.07 26.77
N ARG A 319 -6.87 6.35 26.96
CA ARG A 319 -7.07 7.00 28.26
C ARG A 319 -8.55 7.21 28.59
N ILE A 320 -9.35 7.60 27.60
CA ILE A 320 -10.80 7.74 27.71
C ILE A 320 -11.44 6.39 28.12
N GLY A 321 -11.02 5.29 27.50
CA GLY A 321 -11.49 3.95 27.85
C GLY A 321 -11.20 3.58 29.30
N GLN A 322 -9.99 3.87 29.77
CA GLN A 322 -9.61 3.65 31.18
C GLN A 322 -10.49 4.45 32.15
N LEU A 323 -10.71 5.75 31.85
CA LEU A 323 -11.55 6.62 32.64
C LEU A 323 -13.03 6.17 32.67
N ALA A 324 -13.52 5.57 31.57
CA ALA A 324 -14.87 5.03 31.47
C ALA A 324 -15.01 3.60 32.06
N GLY A 325 -13.94 2.99 32.56
CA GLY A 325 -13.95 1.61 33.03
C GLY A 325 -14.23 0.59 31.91
N ILE A 326 -13.71 0.82 30.71
CA ILE A 326 -13.80 -0.10 29.57
C ILE A 326 -12.45 -0.81 29.43
N THR A 327 -12.45 -2.13 29.61
CA THR A 327 -11.23 -2.95 29.62
C THR A 327 -10.72 -3.32 28.23
N LYS A 328 -11.64 -3.40 27.25
CA LYS A 328 -11.26 -3.72 25.87
C LYS A 328 -10.55 -2.55 25.18
N HIS A 329 -9.52 -2.86 24.42
CA HIS A 329 -8.86 -1.85 23.57
C HIS A 329 -9.76 -1.51 22.36
N PHE A 330 -10.01 -0.23 22.15
CA PHE A 330 -10.73 0.27 20.99
C PHE A 330 -10.00 1.46 20.35
N SER A 331 -10.22 1.66 19.07
CA SER A 331 -9.65 2.73 18.26
C SER A 331 -10.75 3.57 17.63
N PHE A 332 -10.40 4.67 16.98
CA PHE A 332 -11.40 5.52 16.31
C PHE A 332 -12.26 4.73 15.30
N HIS A 333 -11.66 3.75 14.62
CA HIS A 333 -12.41 2.91 13.68
C HIS A 333 -13.45 2.00 14.36
N THR A 334 -13.27 1.72 15.64
CA THR A 334 -14.24 0.98 16.47
C THR A 334 -15.60 1.69 16.54
N ALA A 335 -15.63 3.03 16.44
CA ALA A 335 -16.88 3.78 16.40
C ALA A 335 -17.79 3.32 15.24
N ARG A 336 -17.21 3.14 14.07
CA ARG A 336 -17.93 2.66 12.89
C ARG A 336 -18.39 1.20 13.02
N HIS A 337 -17.57 0.34 13.63
CA HIS A 337 -17.98 -1.02 13.94
C HIS A 337 -19.13 -1.04 14.94
N THR A 338 -19.07 -0.19 15.96
CA THR A 338 -20.14 0.01 16.96
C THR A 338 -21.44 0.46 16.28
N ASN A 339 -21.38 1.48 15.42
CA ASN A 339 -22.54 1.96 14.66
C ASN A 339 -23.20 0.82 13.87
N ALA A 340 -22.42 0.12 13.04
CA ALA A 340 -22.93 -0.96 12.20
C ALA A 340 -23.59 -2.09 13.03
N THR A 341 -22.88 -2.55 14.08
CA THR A 341 -23.35 -3.63 14.95
C THR A 341 -24.62 -3.23 15.69
N LEU A 342 -24.68 -2.01 16.22
CA LEU A 342 -25.87 -1.54 16.95
C LEU A 342 -27.08 -1.32 16.04
N LEU A 343 -26.89 -0.85 14.81
CA LEU A 343 -27.98 -0.74 13.82
C LEU A 343 -28.56 -2.11 13.45
N ILE A 344 -27.71 -3.09 13.18
CA ILE A 344 -28.16 -4.47 12.92
C ILE A 344 -28.84 -5.06 14.15
N TYR A 345 -28.29 -4.85 15.35
CA TYR A 345 -28.91 -5.29 16.60
C TYR A 345 -30.31 -4.68 16.83
N LYS A 346 -30.50 -3.41 16.44
CA LYS A 346 -31.79 -2.73 16.48
C LYS A 346 -32.76 -3.18 15.38
N GLY A 347 -32.33 -4.06 14.45
CA GLY A 347 -33.14 -4.64 13.39
C GLY A 347 -33.09 -3.90 12.07
N ALA A 348 -32.10 -3.03 11.86
CA ALA A 348 -31.88 -2.42 10.55
C ALA A 348 -31.44 -3.47 9.52
N ASN A 349 -32.02 -3.40 8.32
CA ASN A 349 -31.63 -4.27 7.23
C ASN A 349 -30.17 -4.08 6.85
N ILE A 350 -29.48 -5.17 6.57
CA ILE A 350 -28.04 -5.16 6.23
C ILE A 350 -27.73 -4.29 4.99
N THR A 351 -28.64 -4.23 4.02
CA THR A 351 -28.52 -3.38 2.82
C THR A 351 -28.64 -1.91 3.17
N THR A 352 -29.51 -1.55 4.13
CA THR A 352 -29.60 -0.19 4.67
C THR A 352 -28.31 0.19 5.37
N VAL A 353 -27.79 -0.68 6.24
CA VAL A 353 -26.51 -0.46 6.93
C VAL A 353 -25.35 -0.35 5.93
N GLN A 354 -25.35 -1.16 4.87
CA GLN A 354 -24.37 -1.07 3.79
C GLN A 354 -24.37 0.33 3.14
N LYS A 355 -25.56 0.86 2.79
CA LYS A 355 -25.73 2.19 2.19
C LYS A 355 -25.27 3.30 3.14
N LEU A 356 -25.73 3.29 4.40
CA LEU A 356 -25.35 4.25 5.43
C LEU A 356 -23.83 4.29 5.65
N LEU A 357 -23.17 3.14 5.60
CA LEU A 357 -21.74 3.03 5.74
C LEU A 357 -20.96 3.33 4.44
N GLY A 358 -21.58 3.42 3.29
CA GLY A 358 -20.91 3.58 1.99
C GLY A 358 -19.96 2.40 1.66
N HIS A 359 -20.43 1.15 1.87
CA HIS A 359 -19.68 -0.03 1.47
C HIS A 359 -20.00 -0.42 0.04
N LYS A 360 -18.98 -0.55 -0.83
CA LYS A 360 -19.16 -1.01 -2.22
C LYS A 360 -19.69 -2.44 -2.34
N LYS A 361 -19.33 -3.31 -1.38
CA LYS A 361 -19.72 -4.74 -1.37
C LYS A 361 -20.45 -5.06 -0.09
N ILE A 362 -21.55 -5.82 -0.20
CA ILE A 362 -22.35 -6.28 0.95
C ILE A 362 -21.53 -7.17 1.90
N SER A 363 -20.59 -7.96 1.36
CA SER A 363 -19.70 -8.81 2.14
C SER A 363 -18.88 -8.04 3.18
N THR A 364 -18.61 -6.74 2.95
CA THR A 364 -17.97 -5.87 3.94
C THR A 364 -18.89 -5.54 5.11
N THR A 365 -20.20 -5.63 4.93
CA THR A 365 -21.20 -5.37 5.98
C THR A 365 -21.61 -6.65 6.69
N GLN A 366 -21.54 -7.81 6.01
CA GLN A 366 -21.88 -9.12 6.56
C GLN A 366 -21.06 -9.50 7.80
N ILE A 367 -19.84 -8.95 7.93
CA ILE A 367 -19.02 -9.17 9.13
C ILE A 367 -19.71 -8.74 10.44
N TYR A 368 -20.70 -7.85 10.36
CA TYR A 368 -21.45 -7.37 11.52
C TYR A 368 -22.67 -8.24 11.84
N SER A 369 -23.18 -9.02 10.89
CA SER A 369 -24.33 -9.91 11.08
C SER A 369 -23.97 -11.19 11.85
N GLU A 370 -22.70 -11.60 11.83
CA GLU A 370 -22.22 -12.80 12.53
C GLU A 370 -22.13 -12.62 14.06
N VAL A 371 -22.36 -11.41 14.57
CA VAL A 371 -21.90 -11.00 15.90
C VAL A 371 -22.88 -11.33 17.03
N MET A 372 -24.17 -11.57 16.77
CA MET A 372 -25.13 -11.74 17.87
C MET A 372 -26.11 -12.91 17.67
N ARG A 373 -25.96 -13.95 18.51
CA ARG A 373 -26.96 -15.03 18.62
C ARG A 373 -28.35 -14.50 18.98
N THR A 374 -28.41 -13.39 19.73
CA THR A 374 -29.66 -12.69 20.10
C THR A 374 -30.41 -12.11 18.90
N THR A 375 -29.71 -11.78 17.81
CA THR A 375 -30.37 -11.29 16.58
C THR A 375 -31.21 -12.41 15.93
N ILE A 376 -30.69 -13.64 15.92
CA ILE A 376 -31.41 -14.80 15.36
C ILE A 376 -32.76 -14.98 16.09
N VAL A 377 -32.74 -14.97 17.43
CA VAL A 377 -33.97 -15.10 18.23
C VAL A 377 -34.93 -13.96 17.97
N LYS A 378 -34.44 -12.74 17.82
CA LYS A 378 -35.24 -11.56 17.51
C LYS A 378 -35.90 -11.63 16.13
N ASP A 379 -35.13 -12.04 15.13
CA ASP A 379 -35.61 -12.14 13.75
C ASP A 379 -36.63 -13.26 13.60
N LEU A 380 -36.37 -14.40 14.26
CA LEU A 380 -37.39 -15.51 14.28
C LEU A 380 -38.67 -15.10 15.01
N LYS A 381 -38.59 -14.37 16.14
CA LYS A 381 -39.77 -13.84 16.81
C LYS A 381 -40.55 -12.86 15.93
N LYS A 382 -39.88 -12.00 15.14
CA LYS A 382 -40.54 -11.12 14.17
C LYS A 382 -41.26 -11.90 13.09
N CYS A 383 -40.64 -12.95 12.52
CA CYS A 383 -41.23 -13.80 11.54
C CYS A 383 -42.46 -14.54 12.07
N MET A 384 -42.42 -14.93 13.35
CA MET A 384 -43.57 -15.62 14.01
C MET A 384 -44.74 -14.67 14.29
N ASN A 385 -44.47 -13.40 14.59
CA ASN A 385 -45.49 -12.37 14.87
C ASN A 385 -46.12 -11.78 13.59
N HIS A 386 -45.57 -12.04 12.38
CA HIS A 386 -46.13 -11.65 11.09
C HIS A 386 -47.13 -12.66 10.49
N LYS A 387 -47.69 -13.61 11.29
CA LYS A 387 -48.70 -14.59 10.86
C LYS A 387 -50.13 -14.05 10.80
N GLU A 388 -50.34 -12.78 10.54
CA GLU A 388 -51.67 -12.23 10.20
C GLU A 388 -51.62 -11.33 8.96
N TYR A 389 -51.20 -11.90 7.83
CA TYR A 389 -51.64 -11.38 6.55
C TYR A 389 -52.59 -12.42 5.93
N GLN A 390 -53.89 -12.33 6.26
CA GLN A 390 -54.94 -12.99 5.50
C GLN A 390 -55.13 -12.16 4.21
N PRO A 391 -54.95 -12.73 3.01
CA PRO A 391 -55.41 -12.08 1.81
C PRO A 391 -56.95 -12.02 1.88
N SER A 392 -57.51 -10.82 1.88
CA SER A 392 -58.93 -10.61 1.67
C SER A 392 -59.31 -11.20 0.33
N THR A 393 -60.22 -12.16 0.40
CA THR A 393 -60.99 -12.74 -0.72
C THR A 393 -61.72 -11.68 -1.48
#